data_7c2aec2d9e11159c60ce2181babd7cf7
#
_entry.id   7c2aec2d9e11159c60ce2181babd7cf7
#
_cell.length_a   1.000
_cell.length_b   1.000
_cell.length_c   1.000
_cell.angle_alpha   90.00
_cell.angle_beta   90.00
_cell.angle_gamma   90.00
#
_symmetry.space_group_name_H-M   'P 1'
#
loop_
_entity.id
_entity.type
_entity.pdbx_description
1 polymer ?
#
loop_
_entity_poly.entity_id
_entity_poly.type
_entity_poly.pdbx_seq_one_letter_code
_entity_poly.pdbx_strand_id
1 'polypeptide(L)'
;MHISGLVSAIKGFTHMDQAMVAEPVEIAPGLGNTIAVLRSKASKKSAAVSIDVENGLPSVRGFAGELNQIWGNLIDNALDAVPEKGLVEVTAKRERGRVVVRVMDNGPGIPASVRERIFDPFFTTKAMGQGTGLGLDIVRRLIRHNDGSIEVDSRPGRTEFRVELPIAEDAEVAQ
;
A
#
# COMPACT_ATOMS: atom_id res chain seq x y z
N MET A 1 4.55 -14.35 19.44
CA MET A 1 5.12 -14.32 19.78
C MET A 1 5.47 -14.43 20.33
N HIS A 2 5.83 -14.07 20.54
CA HIS A 2 6.58 -13.92 20.95
C HIS A 2 7.14 -14.09 21.57
N ILE A 3 7.53 -14.17 21.85
CA ILE A 3 8.47 -14.32 22.43
C ILE A 3 8.65 -14.94 22.78
N SER A 4 8.26 -15.25 22.19
CA SER A 4 9.13 -15.92 22.97
C SER A 4 9.40 -15.18 24.19
N GLY A 5 8.41 -14.99 24.92
CA GLY A 5 8.57 -14.34 26.15
C GLY A 5 9.48 -13.12 26.11
N LEU A 6 10.10 -12.83 27.21
CA LEU A 6 10.98 -11.68 27.29
C LEU A 6 12.20 -11.83 26.40
N VAL A 7 12.73 -13.05 26.28
CA VAL A 7 13.87 -13.26 25.42
C VAL A 7 13.51 -12.98 23.99
N SER A 8 12.35 -13.43 23.56
CA SER A 8 11.89 -13.11 22.23
C SER A 8 11.61 -11.63 22.08
N ALA A 9 11.11 -10.99 23.12
CA ALA A 9 10.88 -9.56 23.09
C ALA A 9 12.19 -8.82 22.92
N ILE A 10 13.24 -9.25 23.61
CA ILE A 10 14.56 -8.63 23.46
C ILE A 10 15.09 -8.86 22.07
N LYS A 11 14.97 -10.07 21.57
CA LYS A 11 15.37 -10.36 20.20
C LYS A 11 14.55 -9.55 19.21
N GLY A 12 13.26 -9.46 19.43
CA GLY A 12 12.39 -8.69 18.57
C GLY A 12 12.78 -7.23 18.58
N PHE A 13 13.14 -6.71 19.73
CA PHE A 13 13.56 -5.33 19.83
C PHE A 13 14.84 -5.07 19.04
N THR A 14 15.83 -5.94 19.18
CA THR A 14 17.05 -5.83 18.42
C THR A 14 16.78 -5.96 16.93
N HIS A 15 15.92 -6.89 16.58
CA HIS A 15 15.53 -7.08 15.19
C HIS A 15 14.82 -5.86 14.63
N MET A 16 13.98 -5.22 15.46
CA MET A 16 13.32 -4.00 15.05
C MET A 16 14.29 -2.87 14.79
N ASP A 17 15.34 -2.78 15.58
CA ASP A 17 16.39 -1.78 15.34
C ASP A 17 17.02 -1.99 13.98
N GLN A 18 17.26 -3.23 13.59
CA GLN A 18 17.80 -3.55 12.28
C GLN A 18 16.79 -3.21 11.18
N ALA A 19 15.49 -3.43 11.47
CA ALA A 19 14.43 -3.13 10.51
C ALA A 19 14.21 -1.63 10.34
N MET A 20 14.81 -0.81 11.20
CA MET A 20 14.70 0.64 11.08
C MET A 20 15.64 1.23 10.04
N VAL A 21 16.50 0.40 9.45
CA VAL A 21 17.40 0.85 8.39
C VAL A 21 16.75 0.58 7.04
N ALA A 22 16.67 1.62 6.21
CA ALA A 22 16.11 1.48 4.87
C ALA A 22 17.03 0.60 4.02
N GLU A 23 16.44 -0.29 3.26
CA GLU A 23 17.16 -1.26 2.44
C GLU A 23 16.52 -1.35 1.06
N PRO A 24 17.23 -1.93 0.07
CA PRO A 24 16.58 -2.21 -1.21
C PRO A 24 15.46 -3.23 -1.01
N VAL A 25 14.30 -2.94 -1.53
CA VAL A 25 13.11 -3.80 -1.42
C VAL A 25 12.51 -4.00 -2.80
N GLU A 26 12.30 -5.26 -3.17
CA GLU A 26 11.57 -5.57 -4.41
C GLU A 26 10.08 -5.42 -4.14
N ILE A 27 9.41 -4.72 -5.05
CA ILE A 27 7.99 -4.43 -4.89
C ILE A 27 7.12 -5.63 -5.24
N ALA A 28 7.49 -6.39 -6.27
CA ALA A 28 6.62 -7.45 -6.78
C ALA A 28 6.25 -8.52 -5.75
N PRO A 29 7.18 -9.07 -4.96
CA PRO A 29 6.81 -10.09 -3.98
C PRO A 29 5.82 -9.59 -2.95
N GLY A 30 6.01 -8.35 -2.47
CA GLY A 30 5.12 -7.77 -1.46
C GLY A 30 3.71 -7.56 -2.01
N LEU A 31 3.60 -7.05 -3.23
CA LEU A 31 2.30 -6.88 -3.86
C LEU A 31 1.61 -8.22 -4.07
N GLY A 32 2.34 -9.22 -4.57
CA GLY A 32 1.78 -10.54 -4.80
C GLY A 32 1.29 -11.20 -3.52
N ASN A 33 2.09 -11.11 -2.46
CA ASN A 33 1.72 -11.68 -1.17
C ASN A 33 0.49 -10.97 -0.58
N THR A 34 0.41 -9.66 -0.72
CA THR A 34 -0.73 -8.89 -0.24
C THR A 34 -2.00 -9.31 -0.95
N ILE A 35 -1.93 -9.45 -2.28
CA ILE A 35 -3.09 -9.88 -3.06
C ILE A 35 -3.51 -11.30 -2.65
N ALA A 36 -2.56 -12.19 -2.41
CA ALA A 36 -2.86 -13.54 -1.98
C ALA A 36 -3.60 -13.55 -0.63
N VAL A 37 -3.16 -12.71 0.31
CA VAL A 37 -3.81 -12.61 1.62
C VAL A 37 -5.23 -12.08 1.50
N LEU A 38 -5.47 -11.17 0.55
CA LEU A 38 -6.78 -10.55 0.39
C LEU A 38 -7.69 -11.29 -0.60
N ARG A 39 -7.23 -12.43 -1.14
CA ARG A 39 -7.99 -13.16 -2.14
C ARG A 39 -9.36 -13.61 -1.64
N SER A 40 -9.43 -14.01 -0.38
CA SER A 40 -10.71 -14.43 0.21
C SER A 40 -11.72 -13.28 0.22
N LYS A 41 -11.24 -12.07 0.55
CA LYS A 41 -12.10 -10.89 0.55
C LYS A 41 -12.59 -10.57 -0.85
N ALA A 42 -11.69 -10.67 -1.84
CA ALA A 42 -12.06 -10.44 -3.24
C ALA A 42 -13.10 -11.47 -3.68
N SER A 43 -12.93 -12.73 -3.32
CA SER A 43 -13.86 -13.79 -3.71
C SER A 43 -15.27 -13.56 -3.19
N LYS A 44 -15.40 -13.02 -1.99
CA LYS A 44 -16.72 -12.76 -1.40
C LYS A 44 -17.55 -11.78 -2.24
N LYS A 45 -16.90 -10.92 -2.98
CA LYS A 45 -17.57 -9.97 -3.88
C LYS A 45 -17.47 -10.41 -5.33
N SER A 46 -16.86 -11.54 -5.61
CA SER A 46 -16.55 -11.96 -6.96
C SER A 46 -15.77 -10.87 -7.69
N ALA A 47 -14.95 -10.12 -6.96
CA ALA A 47 -14.13 -9.06 -7.53
C ALA A 47 -12.90 -9.62 -8.19
N ALA A 48 -12.51 -9.04 -9.30
CA ALA A 48 -11.27 -9.41 -9.99
C ALA A 48 -10.14 -8.50 -9.52
N VAL A 49 -8.99 -9.09 -9.20
CA VAL A 49 -7.81 -8.32 -8.83
C VAL A 49 -6.71 -8.69 -9.81
N SER A 50 -6.20 -7.69 -10.54
CA SER A 50 -5.11 -7.91 -11.47
C SER A 50 -3.86 -7.19 -11.00
N ILE A 51 -2.70 -7.72 -11.38
CA ILE A 51 -1.42 -7.13 -11.05
C ILE A 51 -0.55 -7.13 -12.30
N ASP A 52 0.09 -6.01 -12.55
CA ASP A 52 0.98 -5.85 -13.69
C ASP A 52 2.23 -5.11 -13.23
N VAL A 53 3.33 -5.83 -13.09
CA VAL A 53 4.60 -5.26 -12.67
C VAL A 53 5.53 -5.23 -13.87
N GLU A 54 6.11 -4.06 -14.15
CA GLU A 54 7.03 -3.91 -15.26
C GLU A 54 8.22 -4.86 -15.11
N ASN A 55 8.62 -5.48 -16.22
CA ASN A 55 9.78 -6.35 -16.22
C ASN A 55 11.02 -5.54 -15.88
N GLY A 56 11.85 -6.10 -14.99
CA GLY A 56 13.06 -5.42 -14.61
C GLY A 56 12.87 -4.21 -13.71
N LEU A 57 11.71 -4.13 -13.04
CA LEU A 57 11.46 -3.02 -12.12
C LEU A 57 12.54 -2.98 -11.05
N PRO A 58 13.20 -1.82 -10.85
CA PRO A 58 14.23 -1.72 -9.83
C PRO A 58 13.64 -1.79 -8.42
N SER A 59 14.49 -2.16 -7.46
CA SER A 59 14.10 -2.13 -6.05
C SER A 59 13.93 -0.69 -5.58
N VAL A 60 13.07 -0.51 -4.59
CA VAL A 60 12.95 0.79 -3.94
C VAL A 60 13.75 0.78 -2.66
N ARG A 61 14.12 1.96 -2.17
CA ARG A 61 14.78 2.09 -0.88
C ARG A 61 13.74 2.34 0.17
N GLY A 62 13.60 1.41 1.10
CA GLY A 62 12.57 1.58 2.11
C GLY A 62 12.57 0.48 3.16
N PHE A 63 11.47 0.40 3.87
CA PHE A 63 11.26 -0.55 4.96
C PHE A 63 10.20 -1.56 4.51
N ALA A 64 10.63 -2.80 4.30
CA ALA A 64 9.78 -3.83 3.69
C ALA A 64 8.44 -3.99 4.41
N GLY A 65 8.46 -4.04 5.75
CA GLY A 65 7.22 -4.20 6.51
C GLY A 65 6.26 -3.04 6.33
N GLU A 66 6.80 -1.83 6.27
CA GLU A 66 5.98 -0.64 6.06
C GLU A 66 5.39 -0.61 4.66
N LEU A 67 6.20 -0.97 3.67
CA LEU A 67 5.71 -1.03 2.29
C LEU A 67 4.58 -2.03 2.16
N ASN A 68 4.73 -3.21 2.79
CA ASN A 68 3.68 -4.22 2.75
C ASN A 68 2.39 -3.72 3.42
N GLN A 69 2.52 -2.95 4.48
CA GLN A 69 1.35 -2.36 5.14
C GLN A 69 0.67 -1.34 4.23
N ILE A 70 1.45 -0.57 3.49
CA ILE A 70 0.90 0.38 2.51
C ILE A 70 0.06 -0.37 1.48
N TRP A 71 0.63 -1.43 0.87
CA TRP A 71 -0.09 -2.20 -0.14
C TRP A 71 -1.34 -2.84 0.44
N GLY A 72 -1.23 -3.40 1.64
CA GLY A 72 -2.37 -4.02 2.31
C GLY A 72 -3.52 -3.05 2.51
N ASN A 73 -3.21 -1.86 3.02
CA ASN A 73 -4.25 -0.87 3.28
C ASN A 73 -4.89 -0.35 2.00
N LEU A 74 -4.08 -0.06 0.97
CA LEU A 74 -4.62 0.47 -0.29
C LEU A 74 -5.47 -0.56 -1.02
N ILE A 75 -5.01 -1.80 -1.09
CA ILE A 75 -5.75 -2.84 -1.81
C ILE A 75 -7.01 -3.23 -1.03
N ASP A 76 -6.91 -3.31 0.29
CA ASP A 76 -8.06 -3.60 1.12
C ASP A 76 -9.14 -2.53 0.96
N ASN A 77 -8.75 -1.26 0.97
CA ASN A 77 -9.68 -0.16 0.74
C ASN A 77 -10.33 -0.24 -0.64
N ALA A 78 -9.55 -0.60 -1.65
CA ALA A 78 -10.08 -0.75 -3.00
C ALA A 78 -11.13 -1.85 -3.04
N LEU A 79 -10.87 -2.98 -2.37
CA LEU A 79 -11.83 -4.08 -2.32
C LEU A 79 -13.09 -3.71 -1.55
N ASP A 80 -12.98 -2.85 -0.53
CA ASP A 80 -14.17 -2.36 0.16
C ASP A 80 -15.01 -1.48 -0.74
N ALA A 81 -14.39 -0.71 -1.62
CA ALA A 81 -15.08 0.27 -2.45
C ALA A 81 -15.79 -0.32 -3.66
N VAL A 82 -15.28 -1.43 -4.21
CA VAL A 82 -15.84 -1.96 -5.46
C VAL A 82 -17.19 -2.64 -5.24
N PRO A 83 -18.05 -2.63 -6.27
CA PRO A 83 -19.33 -3.37 -6.20
C PRO A 83 -19.08 -4.86 -6.38
N GLU A 84 -20.16 -5.64 -6.29
CA GLU A 84 -20.12 -7.06 -6.69
C GLU A 84 -19.54 -7.16 -8.10
N LYS A 85 -18.66 -8.13 -8.31
CA LYS A 85 -17.99 -8.34 -9.60
C LYS A 85 -17.14 -7.14 -10.00
N GLY A 86 -16.68 -6.37 -9.01
CA GLY A 86 -15.86 -5.21 -9.25
C GLY A 86 -14.46 -5.56 -9.72
N LEU A 87 -13.66 -4.52 -9.97
CA LEU A 87 -12.32 -4.66 -10.50
C LEU A 87 -11.34 -3.82 -9.71
N VAL A 88 -10.24 -4.44 -9.31
CA VAL A 88 -9.10 -3.74 -8.71
C VAL A 88 -7.88 -4.05 -9.56
N GLU A 89 -7.19 -3.01 -10.02
CA GLU A 89 -5.98 -3.17 -10.82
C GLU A 89 -4.80 -2.56 -10.09
N VAL A 90 -3.73 -3.34 -9.98
CA VAL A 90 -2.49 -2.89 -9.33
C VAL A 90 -1.39 -2.91 -10.38
N THR A 91 -0.72 -1.79 -10.57
CA THR A 91 0.42 -1.71 -11.49
C THR A 91 1.63 -1.14 -10.77
N ALA A 92 2.82 -1.53 -11.23
CA ALA A 92 4.05 -0.98 -10.70
C ALA A 92 5.01 -0.78 -11.88
N LYS A 93 5.47 0.45 -12.07
CA LYS A 93 6.29 0.83 -13.21
C LYS A 93 7.35 1.84 -12.79
N ARG A 94 8.43 1.88 -13.55
CA ARG A 94 9.44 2.93 -13.40
C ARG A 94 9.00 4.13 -14.23
N GLU A 95 8.89 5.29 -13.59
CA GLU A 95 8.51 6.53 -14.27
C GLU A 95 9.32 7.68 -13.68
N ARG A 96 9.97 8.43 -14.53
CA ARG A 96 10.70 9.64 -14.11
C ARG A 96 11.72 9.39 -13.01
N GLY A 97 12.40 8.24 -13.07
CA GLY A 97 13.42 7.92 -12.08
C GLY A 97 12.89 7.45 -10.76
N ARG A 98 11.60 7.13 -10.65
CA ARG A 98 10.99 6.60 -9.45
C ARG A 98 10.19 5.36 -9.78
N VAL A 99 9.85 4.59 -8.76
CA VAL A 99 8.92 3.47 -8.93
C VAL A 99 7.54 3.99 -8.56
N VAL A 100 6.59 3.80 -9.45
CA VAL A 100 5.23 4.28 -9.27
C VAL A 100 4.29 3.09 -9.19
N VAL A 101 3.60 2.96 -8.06
CA VAL A 101 2.61 1.90 -7.85
C VAL A 101 1.23 2.55 -7.87
N ARG A 102 0.35 2.00 -8.71
CA ARG A 102 -1.02 2.48 -8.81
C ARG A 102 -1.97 1.39 -8.35
N VAL A 103 -2.92 1.77 -7.52
CA VAL A 103 -4.02 0.90 -7.11
C VAL A 103 -5.31 1.56 -7.58
N MET A 104 -5.95 0.95 -8.56
CA MET A 104 -7.16 1.49 -9.18
C MET A 104 -8.34 0.59 -8.86
N ASP A 105 -9.49 1.19 -8.58
CA ASP A 105 -10.72 0.44 -8.39
C ASP A 105 -11.85 1.08 -9.18
N ASN A 106 -12.87 0.29 -9.50
CA ASN A 106 -14.04 0.77 -10.23
C ASN A 106 -15.24 1.00 -9.31
N GLY A 107 -14.97 1.39 -8.08
CA GLY A 107 -16.01 1.76 -7.14
C GLY A 107 -16.65 3.10 -7.48
N PRO A 108 -17.52 3.60 -6.59
CA PRO A 108 -18.29 4.82 -6.87
C PRO A 108 -17.46 6.09 -6.92
N GLY A 109 -16.23 6.04 -6.45
CA GLY A 109 -15.39 7.23 -6.37
C GLY A 109 -15.52 7.92 -5.02
N ILE A 110 -14.68 8.91 -4.82
CA ILE A 110 -14.64 9.68 -3.57
C ILE A 110 -15.27 11.04 -3.86
N PRO A 111 -16.34 11.42 -3.15
CA PRO A 111 -16.95 12.72 -3.37
C PRO A 111 -15.95 13.86 -3.16
N ALA A 112 -16.02 14.88 -3.99
CA ALA A 112 -15.12 16.02 -3.89
C ALA A 112 -15.20 16.67 -2.50
N SER A 113 -16.37 16.64 -1.88
CA SER A 113 -16.58 17.25 -0.57
C SER A 113 -15.76 16.61 0.54
N VAL A 114 -15.35 15.36 0.36
CA VAL A 114 -14.58 14.65 1.41
C VAL A 114 -13.15 14.33 0.97
N ARG A 115 -12.81 14.59 -0.29
CA ARG A 115 -11.51 14.18 -0.83
C ARG A 115 -10.33 14.74 -0.05
N GLU A 116 -10.43 15.97 0.43
CA GLU A 116 -9.36 16.57 1.18
C GLU A 116 -9.20 15.97 2.57
N ARG A 117 -10.22 15.25 3.05
CA ARG A 117 -10.24 14.72 4.40
C ARG A 117 -9.88 13.24 4.48
N ILE A 118 -9.70 12.57 3.35
CA ILE A 118 -9.52 11.11 3.37
C ILE A 118 -8.25 10.67 4.07
N PHE A 119 -7.27 11.56 4.18
CA PHE A 119 -6.02 11.25 4.90
C PHE A 119 -6.03 11.75 6.34
N ASP A 120 -7.13 12.33 6.79
CA ASP A 120 -7.21 12.78 8.19
C ASP A 120 -7.32 11.57 9.12
N PRO A 121 -6.72 11.65 10.31
CA PRO A 121 -6.84 10.57 11.28
C PRO A 121 -8.31 10.29 11.61
N PHE A 122 -8.65 9.00 11.69
CA PHE A 122 -9.98 8.53 12.06
C PHE A 122 -11.09 8.85 11.06
N PHE A 123 -10.76 9.47 9.91
CA PHE A 123 -11.78 9.71 8.90
C PHE A 123 -12.17 8.39 8.23
N THR A 124 -13.49 8.15 8.10
CA THR A 124 -13.99 7.00 7.38
C THR A 124 -15.41 7.27 6.91
N THR A 125 -15.75 6.71 5.73
CA THR A 125 -17.12 6.69 5.23
C THR A 125 -17.75 5.30 5.46
N LYS A 126 -17.01 4.38 6.05
CA LYS A 126 -17.50 3.03 6.31
C LYS A 126 -18.44 3.03 7.52
N ALA A 127 -19.32 2.04 7.56
CA ALA A 127 -20.21 1.89 8.70
C ALA A 127 -19.40 1.63 9.98
N MET A 128 -19.98 1.99 11.11
CA MET A 128 -19.33 1.77 12.40
C MET A 128 -18.95 0.29 12.55
N GLY A 129 -17.73 0.04 12.95
CA GLY A 129 -17.23 -1.32 13.14
C GLY A 129 -16.66 -1.95 11.88
N GLN A 130 -16.84 -1.34 10.72
CA GLN A 130 -16.33 -1.90 9.47
C GLN A 130 -15.07 -1.22 8.99
N GLY A 131 -14.75 -0.08 9.54
CA GLY A 131 -13.55 0.62 9.20
C GLY A 131 -13.09 1.41 10.41
N THR A 132 -11.79 1.50 10.59
CA THR A 132 -11.23 2.21 11.73
C THR A 132 -10.99 3.68 11.42
N GLY A 133 -10.96 4.06 10.15
CA GLY A 133 -10.59 5.40 9.75
C GLY A 133 -9.11 5.68 9.90
N LEU A 134 -8.32 4.64 10.12
CA LEU A 134 -6.89 4.78 10.34
C LEU A 134 -6.06 4.47 9.10
N GLY A 135 -6.65 3.79 8.10
CA GLY A 135 -5.90 3.24 7.00
C GLY A 135 -5.13 4.26 6.19
N LEU A 136 -5.81 5.32 5.73
CA LEU A 136 -5.18 6.24 4.80
C LEU A 136 -4.25 7.23 5.47
N ASP A 137 -4.51 7.66 6.71
CA ASP A 137 -3.56 8.54 7.39
C ASP A 137 -2.27 7.78 7.73
N ILE A 138 -2.39 6.51 8.11
CA ILE A 138 -1.24 5.68 8.35
C ILE A 138 -0.47 5.46 7.03
N VAL A 139 -1.18 5.18 5.96
CA VAL A 139 -0.56 5.00 4.64
C VAL A 139 0.28 6.22 4.28
N ARG A 140 -0.28 7.41 4.39
CA ARG A 140 0.47 8.62 4.05
C ARG A 140 1.69 8.80 4.93
N ARG A 141 1.57 8.53 6.21
CA ARG A 141 2.69 8.63 7.14
C ARG A 141 3.80 7.65 6.77
N LEU A 142 3.43 6.40 6.48
CA LEU A 142 4.41 5.39 6.10
C LEU A 142 5.08 5.72 4.78
N ILE A 143 4.32 6.22 3.83
CA ILE A 143 4.87 6.62 2.54
C ILE A 143 5.90 7.73 2.71
N ARG A 144 5.59 8.71 3.55
CA ARG A 144 6.54 9.80 3.83
C ARG A 144 7.80 9.28 4.52
N HIS A 145 7.64 8.32 5.41
CA HIS A 145 8.77 7.69 6.09
C HIS A 145 9.66 6.93 5.11
N ASN A 146 9.11 6.48 4.00
CA ASN A 146 9.85 5.80 2.94
C ASN A 146 10.26 6.77 1.83
N ASP A 147 10.25 8.07 2.09
CA ASP A 147 10.66 9.12 1.17
C ASP A 147 9.85 9.14 -0.12
N GLY A 148 8.60 8.72 -0.03
CA GLY A 148 7.69 8.71 -1.16
C GLY A 148 6.59 9.74 -1.05
N SER A 149 5.69 9.70 -2.02
CA SER A 149 4.50 10.54 -2.05
C SER A 149 3.30 9.74 -2.51
N ILE A 150 2.10 10.22 -2.17
CA ILE A 150 0.87 9.59 -2.59
C ILE A 150 -0.08 10.66 -3.11
N GLU A 151 -0.76 10.34 -4.21
CA GLU A 151 -1.80 11.18 -4.79
C GLU A 151 -3.02 10.32 -5.07
N VAL A 152 -4.17 10.94 -5.12
CA VAL A 152 -5.42 10.27 -5.43
C VAL A 152 -6.12 11.00 -6.56
N ASP A 153 -6.64 10.21 -7.51
CA ASP A 153 -7.44 10.68 -8.60
C ASP A 153 -8.75 9.92 -8.52
N SER A 154 -9.87 10.62 -8.42
CA SER A 154 -11.14 9.94 -8.23
C SER A 154 -12.26 10.63 -8.99
N ARG A 155 -13.11 9.80 -9.58
CA ARG A 155 -14.33 10.22 -10.26
C ARG A 155 -15.32 9.06 -10.15
N PRO A 156 -16.61 9.28 -10.42
CA PRO A 156 -17.55 8.16 -10.36
C PRO A 156 -17.10 7.02 -11.26
N GLY A 157 -17.01 5.84 -10.69
CA GLY A 157 -16.59 4.64 -11.40
C GLY A 157 -15.11 4.38 -11.44
N ARG A 158 -14.27 5.27 -10.89
CA ARG A 158 -12.85 5.05 -10.92
C ARG A 158 -12.11 5.85 -9.86
N THR A 159 -11.38 5.16 -9.00
CA THR A 159 -10.48 5.79 -8.03
C THR A 159 -9.10 5.19 -8.20
N GLU A 160 -8.08 6.02 -8.25
CA GLU A 160 -6.70 5.57 -8.37
C GLU A 160 -5.86 6.24 -7.31
N PHE A 161 -5.16 5.44 -6.53
CA PHE A 161 -4.11 5.93 -5.63
C PHE A 161 -2.77 5.68 -6.29
N ARG A 162 -1.94 6.70 -6.34
CA ARG A 162 -0.62 6.62 -6.97
C ARG A 162 0.46 6.88 -5.93
N VAL A 163 1.32 5.89 -5.73
CA VAL A 163 2.43 5.97 -4.78
C VAL A 163 3.73 6.04 -5.56
N GLU A 164 4.57 7.03 -5.25
CA GLU A 164 5.89 7.15 -5.86
C GLU A 164 6.95 6.94 -4.80
N LEU A 165 7.93 6.11 -5.13
CA LEU A 165 9.00 5.73 -4.20
C LEU A 165 10.37 5.89 -4.87
N PRO A 166 11.40 6.21 -4.07
CA PRO A 166 12.75 6.35 -4.61
C PRO A 166 13.34 5.00 -4.98
N ILE A 167 14.16 4.99 -6.02
CA ILE A 167 14.83 3.79 -6.50
C ILE A 167 16.08 3.56 -5.67
N ALA A 168 16.28 2.32 -5.20
CA ALA A 168 17.41 1.98 -4.35
C ALA A 168 18.73 2.07 -5.09
N GLU A 169 18.76 1.69 -6.35
CA GLU A 169 20.00 1.68 -7.09
C GLU A 169 20.57 3.07 -7.34
N ASP A 170 19.74 4.12 -7.29
CA ASP A 170 20.24 5.49 -7.40
C ASP A 170 21.12 5.81 -6.19
N ALA A 171 20.77 5.32 -5.02
CA ALA A 171 21.58 5.50 -3.82
C ALA A 171 22.86 4.71 -3.90
N GLU A 172 22.81 3.54 -4.52
CA GLU A 172 24.00 2.70 -4.69
C GLU A 172 24.96 3.31 -5.69
N VAL A 173 24.42 3.84 -6.79
CA VAL A 173 25.25 4.46 -7.79
C VAL A 173 25.96 5.69 -7.25
N ALA A 174 25.34 6.39 -6.32
CA ALA A 174 25.92 7.57 -5.71
C ALA A 174 27.14 7.27 -4.84
N GLN A 175 27.35 6.01 -4.51
CA GLN A 175 28.49 5.59 -3.73
C GLN A 175 29.69 5.34 -4.65
#